data_7984962d160762fe4125471a59d04c8a
#
_entry.id   7984962d160762fe4125471a59d04c8a
#
_cell.length_a   1.000
_cell.length_b   1.000
_cell.length_c   1.000
_cell.angle_alpha   90.00
_cell.angle_beta   90.00
_cell.angle_gamma   90.00
#
_symmetry.space_group_name_H-M   'P 1'
#
loop_
_entity.id
_entity.type
_entity.pdbx_description
1 polymer ?
#
loop_
_entity_poly.entity_id
_entity_poly.type
_entity_poly.pdbx_seq_one_letter_code
_entity_poly.pdbx_strand_id
1 'polypeptide(L)'
;MGFKLGYSTLRWQTPDLEPLLVQLKEAGWDGWEMRQSLDWLGTPKRVRQICDNVGLPVVIVTARQLPIDKNQEQMELNKRRMDFAAEVGADCFMFMGAGKPQDRPVNDTDVAALADVSEEWADYAAQYDLEVCYHIHTNTTIDSIEDWAKYMSLLRKCKLCIDVSHSALWGYDPAESIRRYKDQLIYVHLQDYENFSGDADSSYQVNWVDVGTGTAIDFPAIMRTLEEIGYDRWVTACPGTVENRSDDERMHVNRQYLRELGY
;
A
#
# COMPACT_ATOMS: atom_id res chain seq x y z
N MET A 1 -5.06 -18.06 11.86
CA MET A 1 -5.34 -16.79 11.17
C MET A 1 -5.17 -17.02 9.69
N GLY A 2 -6.02 -16.45 8.84
CA GLY A 2 -5.91 -16.61 7.38
C GLY A 2 -4.84 -15.70 6.77
N PHE A 3 -4.73 -14.44 7.22
CA PHE A 3 -3.83 -13.44 6.66
C PHE A 3 -2.52 -13.27 7.46
N LYS A 4 -1.53 -12.63 6.83
CA LYS A 4 -0.21 -12.34 7.38
C LYS A 4 -0.06 -10.84 7.63
N LEU A 5 0.82 -10.47 8.57
CA LEU A 5 1.06 -9.08 8.96
C LEU A 5 2.37 -8.54 8.38
N GLY A 6 2.25 -7.50 7.56
CA GLY A 6 3.37 -6.78 6.99
C GLY A 6 3.62 -5.42 7.65
N TYR A 7 4.79 -4.85 7.38
CA TYR A 7 5.15 -3.50 7.80
C TYR A 7 5.70 -2.68 6.64
N SER A 8 5.17 -1.48 6.46
CA SER A 8 5.65 -0.57 5.42
C SER A 8 6.88 0.19 5.88
N THR A 9 7.97 0.10 5.11
CA THR A 9 9.21 0.82 5.40
C THR A 9 9.22 2.25 4.85
N LEU A 10 8.04 2.86 4.67
CA LEU A 10 7.84 4.19 4.07
C LEU A 10 8.72 5.28 4.72
N ARG A 11 8.85 5.25 6.03
CA ARG A 11 9.58 6.26 6.81
C ARG A 11 11.04 5.91 7.03
N TRP A 12 11.46 4.74 6.63
CA TRP A 12 12.77 4.22 6.95
C TRP A 12 13.88 4.88 6.11
N GLN A 13 14.89 5.43 6.79
CA GLN A 13 16.01 6.13 6.16
C GLN A 13 17.37 5.53 6.51
N THR A 14 17.41 4.40 7.20
CA THR A 14 18.68 3.74 7.54
C THR A 14 19.38 3.26 6.27
N PRO A 15 20.70 3.38 6.19
CA PRO A 15 21.48 2.91 5.05
C PRO A 15 21.62 1.38 4.99
N ASP A 16 21.27 0.67 6.06
CA ASP A 16 21.53 -0.75 6.18
C ASP A 16 20.24 -1.57 6.23
N LEU A 17 20.02 -2.39 5.20
CA LEU A 17 18.81 -3.19 5.05
C LEU A 17 18.72 -4.34 6.05
N GLU A 18 19.83 -5.08 6.28
CA GLU A 18 19.80 -6.30 7.08
C GLU A 18 19.44 -6.03 8.55
N PRO A 19 20.04 -5.06 9.25
CA PRO A 19 19.61 -4.69 10.61
C PRO A 19 18.15 -4.27 10.69
N LEU A 20 17.64 -3.54 9.69
CA LEU A 20 16.23 -3.18 9.60
C LEU A 20 15.33 -4.42 9.58
N LEU A 21 15.63 -5.38 8.72
CA LEU A 21 14.82 -6.59 8.61
C LEU A 21 14.90 -7.46 9.87
N VAL A 22 16.07 -7.50 10.53
CA VAL A 22 16.22 -8.18 11.84
C VAL A 22 15.29 -7.56 12.87
N GLN A 23 15.27 -6.23 12.99
CA GLN A 23 14.39 -5.53 13.93
C GLN A 23 12.90 -5.77 13.63
N LEU A 24 12.50 -5.74 12.37
CA LEU A 24 11.13 -6.07 11.98
C LEU A 24 10.76 -7.51 12.35
N LYS A 25 11.65 -8.46 12.12
CA LYS A 25 11.45 -9.86 12.51
C LYS A 25 11.32 -10.04 14.01
N GLU A 26 12.19 -9.39 14.80
CA GLU A 26 12.15 -9.41 16.26
C GLU A 26 10.90 -8.73 16.82
N ALA A 27 10.41 -7.69 16.17
CA ALA A 27 9.13 -7.06 16.50
C ALA A 27 7.94 -8.00 16.23
N GLY A 28 8.11 -9.05 15.40
CA GLY A 28 7.11 -10.08 15.12
C GLY A 28 6.25 -9.80 13.88
N TRP A 29 6.82 -9.11 12.89
CA TRP A 29 6.22 -8.97 11.57
C TRP A 29 6.51 -10.21 10.71
N ASP A 30 5.60 -10.54 9.80
CA ASP A 30 5.72 -11.70 8.91
C ASP A 30 6.40 -11.35 7.59
N GLY A 31 6.41 -10.08 7.20
CA GLY A 31 7.02 -9.58 5.97
C GLY A 31 7.13 -8.06 5.95
N TRP A 32 7.71 -7.52 4.87
CA TRP A 32 7.92 -6.08 4.74
C TRP A 32 7.58 -5.55 3.36
N GLU A 33 7.07 -4.32 3.33
CA GLU A 33 6.77 -3.56 2.12
C GLU A 33 7.98 -2.71 1.72
N MET A 34 8.45 -2.90 0.49
CA MET A 34 9.63 -2.24 -0.04
C MET A 34 9.28 -0.92 -0.72
N ARG A 35 9.68 0.19 -0.12
CA ARG A 35 9.47 1.56 -0.63
C ARG A 35 10.74 2.23 -1.17
N GLN A 36 11.91 1.71 -0.89
CA GLN A 36 13.20 2.30 -1.19
C GLN A 36 13.54 2.30 -2.68
N SER A 37 14.55 3.09 -3.07
CA SER A 37 15.08 3.07 -4.44
C SER A 37 15.87 1.79 -4.72
N LEU A 38 15.90 1.36 -5.97
CA LEU A 38 16.69 0.19 -6.37
C LEU A 38 18.19 0.41 -6.15
N ASP A 39 18.68 1.65 -6.31
CA ASP A 39 20.09 2.00 -6.07
C ASP A 39 20.48 1.75 -4.63
N TRP A 40 19.62 2.07 -3.67
CA TRP A 40 19.86 1.80 -2.25
C TRP A 40 19.81 0.30 -1.92
N LEU A 41 18.85 -0.41 -2.51
CA LEU A 41 18.66 -1.85 -2.29
C LEU A 41 19.77 -2.68 -2.93
N GLY A 42 20.30 -2.22 -4.07
CA GLY A 42 21.26 -2.94 -4.88
C GLY A 42 20.63 -4.04 -5.72
N THR A 43 21.24 -5.21 -5.80
CA THR A 43 20.76 -6.29 -6.65
C THR A 43 19.63 -7.11 -6.01
N PRO A 44 18.69 -7.66 -6.80
CA PRO A 44 17.66 -8.58 -6.29
C PRO A 44 18.24 -9.77 -5.53
N LYS A 45 19.36 -10.30 -6.02
CA LYS A 45 20.08 -11.42 -5.35
C LYS A 45 20.53 -11.06 -3.94
N ARG A 46 21.06 -9.84 -3.76
CA ARG A 46 21.46 -9.34 -2.41
C ARG A 46 20.25 -9.25 -1.48
N VAL A 47 19.16 -8.63 -1.96
CA VAL A 47 17.95 -8.46 -1.15
C VAL A 47 17.35 -9.82 -0.77
N ARG A 48 17.22 -10.73 -1.74
CA ARG A 48 16.74 -12.09 -1.47
C ARG A 48 17.60 -12.80 -0.42
N GLN A 49 18.93 -12.74 -0.55
CA GLN A 49 19.84 -13.37 0.41
C GLN A 49 19.65 -12.82 1.84
N ILE A 50 19.48 -11.52 1.99
CA ILE A 50 19.20 -10.89 3.29
C ILE A 50 17.84 -11.36 3.82
N CYS A 51 16.79 -11.33 3.00
CA CYS A 51 15.47 -11.80 3.38
C CYS A 51 15.49 -13.29 3.83
N ASP A 52 16.20 -14.13 3.09
CA ASP A 52 16.34 -15.56 3.42
C ASP A 52 17.10 -15.77 4.75
N ASN A 53 18.20 -15.04 4.96
CA ASN A 53 18.99 -15.12 6.19
C ASN A 53 18.17 -14.70 7.41
N VAL A 54 17.38 -13.65 7.30
CA VAL A 54 16.55 -13.11 8.39
C VAL A 54 15.24 -13.89 8.54
N GLY A 55 14.77 -14.53 7.48
CA GLY A 55 13.45 -15.18 7.44
C GLY A 55 12.30 -14.17 7.41
N LEU A 56 12.48 -13.05 6.67
CA LEU A 56 11.47 -11.99 6.49
C LEU A 56 11.34 -11.64 5.00
N PRO A 57 10.29 -12.12 4.30
CA PRO A 57 10.14 -11.91 2.87
C PRO A 57 9.76 -10.47 2.51
N VAL A 58 10.13 -10.07 1.30
CA VAL A 58 9.51 -8.90 0.63
C VAL A 58 8.08 -9.28 0.27
N VAL A 59 7.12 -8.51 0.74
CA VAL A 59 5.69 -8.74 0.45
C VAL A 59 5.30 -8.04 -0.83
N ILE A 60 5.67 -6.78 -0.91
CA ILE A 60 5.29 -5.89 -2.00
C ILE A 60 6.45 -4.97 -2.37
N VAL A 61 6.56 -4.68 -3.65
CA VAL A 61 7.42 -3.62 -4.19
C VAL A 61 6.53 -2.52 -4.71
N THR A 62 6.80 -1.28 -4.29
CA THR A 62 5.98 -0.15 -4.72
C THR A 62 6.53 0.52 -5.96
N ALA A 63 5.63 1.03 -6.79
CA ALA A 63 5.97 1.91 -7.91
C ALA A 63 6.64 3.20 -7.42
N ARG A 64 7.37 3.83 -8.30
CA ARG A 64 7.65 5.25 -8.24
C ARG A 64 6.49 5.99 -8.92
N GLN A 65 6.62 7.15 -9.39
CA GLN A 65 5.53 7.92 -10.00
C GLN A 65 4.73 7.12 -11.04
N LEU A 66 3.42 7.27 -11.02
CA LEU A 66 2.52 6.69 -12.01
C LEU A 66 2.20 7.73 -13.08
N PRO A 67 2.52 7.49 -14.37
CA PRO A 67 2.17 8.42 -15.43
C PRO A 67 0.79 8.09 -16.02
N ILE A 68 -0.11 9.07 -16.08
CA ILE A 68 -1.34 8.94 -16.89
C ILE A 68 -1.02 9.13 -18.38
N ASP A 69 -0.06 10.00 -18.66
CA ASP A 69 0.36 10.37 -20.02
C ASP A 69 1.27 9.33 -20.69
N LYS A 70 1.51 8.19 -20.02
CA LYS A 70 2.44 7.13 -20.47
C LYS A 70 3.86 7.66 -20.74
N ASN A 71 4.36 8.57 -19.90
CA ASN A 71 5.72 9.01 -19.93
C ASN A 71 6.69 7.81 -19.98
N GLN A 72 7.45 7.67 -21.07
CA GLN A 72 8.25 6.48 -21.34
C GLN A 72 9.29 6.21 -20.26
N GLU A 73 9.95 7.23 -19.73
CA GLU A 73 10.97 7.08 -18.70
C GLU A 73 10.36 6.49 -17.40
N GLN A 74 9.20 6.99 -16.99
CA GLN A 74 8.49 6.51 -15.81
C GLN A 74 7.93 5.09 -16.03
N MET A 75 7.43 4.79 -17.21
CA MET A 75 6.99 3.44 -17.58
C MET A 75 8.14 2.44 -17.48
N GLU A 76 9.30 2.75 -18.06
CA GLU A 76 10.48 1.89 -18.02
C GLU A 76 11.06 1.75 -16.60
N LEU A 77 11.04 2.82 -15.79
CA LEU A 77 11.44 2.75 -14.39
C LEU A 77 10.58 1.76 -13.60
N ASN A 78 9.27 1.83 -13.79
CA ASN A 78 8.35 0.94 -13.07
C ASN A 78 8.39 -0.50 -13.60
N LYS A 79 8.64 -0.73 -14.88
CA LYS A 79 8.92 -2.08 -15.40
C LYS A 79 10.16 -2.69 -14.75
N ARG A 80 11.27 -1.95 -14.65
CA ARG A 80 12.45 -2.44 -13.91
C ARG A 80 12.15 -2.73 -12.43
N ARG A 81 11.23 -2.00 -11.80
CA ARG A 81 10.80 -2.29 -10.43
C ARG A 81 9.91 -3.54 -10.35
N MET A 82 9.10 -3.82 -11.37
CA MET A 82 8.34 -5.07 -11.47
C MET A 82 9.26 -6.27 -11.71
N ASP A 83 10.27 -6.13 -12.58
CA ASP A 83 11.31 -7.16 -12.76
C ASP A 83 12.03 -7.46 -11.45
N PHE A 84 12.40 -6.40 -10.72
CA PHE A 84 13.01 -6.53 -9.40
C PHE A 84 12.09 -7.23 -8.41
N ALA A 85 10.78 -6.88 -8.40
CA ALA A 85 9.78 -7.51 -7.54
C ALA A 85 9.67 -9.01 -7.80
N ALA A 86 9.61 -9.40 -9.07
CA ALA A 86 9.61 -10.80 -9.47
C ALA A 86 10.89 -11.54 -9.04
N GLU A 87 12.05 -10.92 -9.26
CA GLU A 87 13.33 -11.52 -8.91
C GLU A 87 13.55 -11.67 -7.39
N VAL A 88 13.04 -10.75 -6.56
CA VAL A 88 13.10 -10.91 -5.09
C VAL A 88 12.04 -11.85 -4.53
N GLY A 89 11.07 -12.25 -5.34
CA GLY A 89 9.97 -13.12 -4.94
C GLY A 89 8.88 -12.40 -4.15
N ALA A 90 8.63 -11.12 -4.47
CA ALA A 90 7.50 -10.40 -3.89
C ALA A 90 6.16 -10.96 -4.37
N ASP A 91 5.14 -10.94 -3.51
CA ASP A 91 3.80 -11.44 -3.85
C ASP A 91 3.07 -10.53 -4.83
N CYS A 92 3.31 -9.22 -4.76
CA CYS A 92 2.70 -8.27 -5.68
C CYS A 92 3.49 -6.97 -5.86
N PHE A 93 3.10 -6.21 -6.86
CA PHE A 93 3.57 -4.86 -7.15
C PHE A 93 2.44 -3.86 -6.94
N MET A 94 2.70 -2.78 -6.20
CA MET A 94 1.70 -1.80 -5.83
C MET A 94 2.02 -0.42 -6.39
N PHE A 95 1.00 0.29 -6.83
CA PHE A 95 1.11 1.69 -7.24
C PHE A 95 -0.05 2.54 -6.73
N MET A 96 0.21 3.82 -6.54
CA MET A 96 -0.80 4.83 -6.25
C MET A 96 -1.16 5.56 -7.53
N GLY A 97 -2.31 6.23 -7.55
CA GLY A 97 -2.73 7.07 -8.66
C GLY A 97 -1.74 8.20 -8.95
N ALA A 98 -1.75 8.69 -10.19
CA ALA A 98 -1.07 9.90 -10.57
C ALA A 98 -1.67 11.13 -9.85
N GLY A 99 -0.90 12.19 -9.75
CA GLY A 99 -1.41 13.46 -9.27
C GLY A 99 -2.55 14.00 -10.15
N LYS A 100 -3.43 14.80 -9.54
CA LYS A 100 -4.49 15.51 -10.27
C LYS A 100 -3.91 16.46 -11.33
N PRO A 101 -4.61 16.69 -12.44
CA PRO A 101 -4.29 17.80 -13.33
C PRO A 101 -4.25 19.11 -12.56
N GLN A 102 -3.28 19.96 -12.87
CA GLN A 102 -3.08 21.23 -12.14
C GLN A 102 -3.94 22.37 -12.68
N ASP A 103 -4.44 22.24 -13.90
CA ASP A 103 -5.13 23.29 -14.68
C ASP A 103 -6.64 23.05 -14.82
N ARG A 104 -7.14 21.91 -14.38
CA ARG A 104 -8.55 21.53 -14.50
C ARG A 104 -8.93 20.43 -13.51
N PRO A 105 -10.20 20.22 -13.23
CA PRO A 105 -10.69 19.05 -12.50
C PRO A 105 -10.39 17.75 -13.24
N VAL A 106 -10.27 16.65 -12.48
CA VAL A 106 -10.27 15.30 -13.02
C VAL A 106 -11.58 15.03 -13.77
N ASN A 107 -11.49 14.28 -14.83
CA ASN A 107 -12.64 13.87 -15.63
C ASN A 107 -12.57 12.37 -16.00
N ASP A 108 -13.63 11.91 -16.63
CA ASP A 108 -13.80 10.51 -17.04
C ASP A 108 -12.68 9.97 -17.93
N THR A 109 -12.07 10.82 -18.74
CA THR A 109 -10.94 10.44 -19.61
C THR A 109 -9.69 10.18 -18.78
N ASP A 110 -9.46 10.94 -17.72
CA ASP A 110 -8.32 10.72 -16.81
C ASP A 110 -8.45 9.39 -16.05
N VAL A 111 -9.65 9.10 -15.57
CA VAL A 111 -9.96 7.82 -14.90
C VAL A 111 -9.75 6.64 -15.86
N ALA A 112 -10.22 6.77 -17.10
CA ALA A 112 -10.04 5.74 -18.12
C ALA A 112 -8.55 5.56 -18.50
N ALA A 113 -7.80 6.65 -18.67
CA ALA A 113 -6.38 6.61 -18.96
C ALA A 113 -5.58 5.93 -17.84
N LEU A 114 -5.94 6.19 -16.58
CA LEU A 114 -5.33 5.51 -15.44
C LEU A 114 -5.65 4.01 -15.45
N ALA A 115 -6.89 3.63 -15.76
CA ALA A 115 -7.28 2.23 -15.87
C ALA A 115 -6.49 1.50 -16.99
N ASP A 116 -6.31 2.15 -18.15
CA ASP A 116 -5.52 1.61 -19.26
C ASP A 116 -4.07 1.35 -18.86
N VAL A 117 -3.41 2.29 -18.15
CA VAL A 117 -2.04 2.11 -17.64
C VAL A 117 -1.99 0.97 -16.62
N SER A 118 -2.99 0.89 -15.75
CA SER A 118 -3.09 -0.16 -14.72
C SER A 118 -3.19 -1.56 -15.33
N GLU A 119 -3.99 -1.70 -16.37
CA GLU A 119 -4.12 -2.97 -17.10
C GLU A 119 -2.84 -3.31 -17.91
N GLU A 120 -2.17 -2.31 -18.50
CA GLU A 120 -0.88 -2.52 -19.18
C GLU A 120 0.19 -3.05 -18.20
N TRP A 121 0.23 -2.52 -16.97
CA TRP A 121 1.15 -3.00 -15.96
C TRP A 121 0.79 -4.38 -15.43
N ALA A 122 -0.50 -4.66 -15.27
CA ALA A 122 -0.94 -6.01 -14.91
C ALA A 122 -0.60 -7.03 -15.99
N ASP A 123 -0.72 -6.67 -17.28
CA ASP A 123 -0.31 -7.51 -18.40
C ASP A 123 1.22 -7.74 -18.42
N TYR A 124 2.00 -6.69 -18.16
CA TYR A 124 3.46 -6.81 -18.08
C TYR A 124 3.89 -7.72 -16.92
N ALA A 125 3.33 -7.55 -15.74
CA ALA A 125 3.69 -8.32 -14.56
C ALA A 125 3.26 -9.79 -14.65
N ALA A 126 2.18 -10.08 -15.38
CA ALA A 126 1.66 -11.45 -15.55
C ALA A 126 2.67 -12.43 -16.17
N GLN A 127 3.67 -11.95 -16.93
CA GLN A 127 4.74 -12.80 -17.45
C GLN A 127 5.62 -13.42 -16.36
N TYR A 128 5.55 -12.89 -15.14
CA TYR A 128 6.32 -13.34 -13.97
C TYR A 128 5.42 -13.96 -12.89
N ASP A 129 4.14 -14.20 -13.16
CA ASP A 129 3.12 -14.55 -12.16
C ASP A 129 3.02 -13.52 -11.02
N LEU A 130 3.41 -12.26 -11.27
CA LEU A 130 3.36 -11.16 -10.31
C LEU A 130 2.02 -10.44 -10.44
N GLU A 131 1.26 -10.35 -9.36
CA GLU A 131 0.04 -9.55 -9.32
C GLU A 131 0.36 -8.06 -9.16
N VAL A 132 -0.50 -7.22 -9.73
CA VAL A 132 -0.42 -5.76 -9.61
C VAL A 132 -1.66 -5.24 -8.93
N CYS A 133 -1.50 -4.35 -7.96
CA CYS A 133 -2.63 -3.71 -7.30
C CYS A 133 -2.52 -2.19 -7.26
N TYR A 134 -3.65 -1.55 -7.47
CA TYR A 134 -3.85 -0.13 -7.27
C TYR A 134 -4.10 0.16 -5.80
N HIS A 135 -3.33 1.06 -5.22
CA HIS A 135 -3.50 1.57 -3.87
C HIS A 135 -4.35 2.83 -3.90
N ILE A 136 -5.54 2.79 -3.31
CA ILE A 136 -6.39 3.97 -3.20
C ILE A 136 -5.72 5.04 -2.35
N HIS A 137 -5.74 6.27 -2.82
CA HIS A 137 -5.06 7.37 -2.15
C HIS A 137 -5.73 8.71 -2.48
N THR A 138 -6.09 9.47 -1.45
CA THR A 138 -6.60 10.85 -1.60
C THR A 138 -5.58 11.75 -2.28
N ASN A 139 -6.04 12.85 -2.88
CA ASN A 139 -5.22 13.79 -3.67
C ASN A 139 -4.55 13.16 -4.90
N THR A 140 -5.16 12.16 -5.49
CA THR A 140 -4.73 11.54 -6.75
C THR A 140 -5.81 11.66 -7.81
N THR A 141 -5.61 11.09 -8.99
CA THR A 141 -6.62 11.04 -10.06
C THR A 141 -7.93 10.37 -9.60
N ILE A 142 -7.83 9.37 -8.74
CA ILE A 142 -9.02 8.76 -8.10
C ILE A 142 -9.13 9.38 -6.71
N ASP A 143 -10.04 10.30 -6.53
CA ASP A 143 -10.14 11.09 -5.29
C ASP A 143 -11.58 11.28 -4.80
N SER A 144 -12.47 10.40 -5.23
CA SER A 144 -13.84 10.30 -4.72
C SER A 144 -14.32 8.85 -4.76
N ILE A 145 -15.42 8.58 -4.06
CA ILE A 145 -16.08 7.26 -4.07
C ILE A 145 -16.59 6.95 -5.48
N GLU A 146 -17.10 7.94 -6.20
CA GLU A 146 -17.63 7.82 -7.55
C GLU A 146 -16.51 7.48 -8.54
N ASP A 147 -15.40 8.20 -8.50
CA ASP A 147 -14.22 7.92 -9.34
C ASP A 147 -13.65 6.54 -9.04
N TRP A 148 -13.59 6.16 -7.76
CA TRP A 148 -13.14 4.83 -7.36
C TRP A 148 -14.06 3.74 -7.93
N ALA A 149 -15.37 3.87 -7.76
CA ALA A 149 -16.32 2.90 -8.29
C ALA A 149 -16.21 2.79 -9.82
N LYS A 150 -16.05 3.92 -10.52
CA LYS A 150 -15.87 3.96 -11.96
C LYS A 150 -14.56 3.29 -12.37
N TYR A 151 -13.44 3.65 -11.74
CA TYR A 151 -12.15 3.07 -12.00
C TYR A 151 -12.17 1.54 -11.83
N MET A 152 -12.72 1.05 -10.70
CA MET A 152 -12.84 -0.39 -10.44
C MET A 152 -13.68 -1.13 -11.48
N SER A 153 -14.67 -0.47 -12.06
CA SER A 153 -15.50 -1.05 -13.13
C SER A 153 -14.75 -1.25 -14.45
N LEU A 154 -13.64 -0.53 -14.65
CA LEU A 154 -12.79 -0.61 -15.85
C LEU A 154 -11.69 -1.67 -15.71
N LEU A 155 -11.33 -2.04 -14.49
CA LEU A 155 -10.27 -3.01 -14.24
C LEU A 155 -10.73 -4.45 -14.48
N ARG A 156 -9.83 -5.26 -15.03
CA ARG A 156 -10.02 -6.69 -15.31
C ARG A 156 -8.96 -7.56 -14.66
N LYS A 157 -7.68 -7.17 -14.75
CA LYS A 157 -6.51 -7.90 -14.26
C LYS A 157 -5.88 -7.23 -13.06
N CYS A 158 -5.74 -5.90 -13.13
CA CYS A 158 -5.25 -5.12 -12.01
C CYS A 158 -6.16 -5.30 -10.79
N LYS A 159 -5.56 -5.53 -9.64
CA LYS A 159 -6.21 -5.80 -8.37
C LYS A 159 -6.26 -4.53 -7.50
N LEU A 160 -6.70 -4.67 -6.26
CA LEU A 160 -6.92 -3.56 -5.33
C LEU A 160 -6.10 -3.73 -4.06
N CYS A 161 -5.48 -2.64 -3.64
CA CYS A 161 -5.02 -2.40 -2.28
C CYS A 161 -5.95 -1.37 -1.63
N ILE A 162 -6.64 -1.73 -0.56
CA ILE A 162 -7.41 -0.77 0.22
C ILE A 162 -6.53 -0.22 1.34
N ASP A 163 -6.29 1.10 1.31
CA ASP A 163 -5.83 1.83 2.49
C ASP A 163 -7.06 2.32 3.26
N VAL A 164 -7.19 1.83 4.48
CA VAL A 164 -8.38 2.10 5.30
C VAL A 164 -8.53 3.57 5.66
N SER A 165 -7.42 4.30 5.78
CA SER A 165 -7.44 5.72 6.08
C SER A 165 -7.99 6.56 4.92
N HIS A 166 -7.56 6.27 3.69
CA HIS A 166 -8.03 7.00 2.53
C HIS A 166 -9.50 6.73 2.22
N SER A 167 -9.98 5.50 2.43
CA SER A 167 -11.40 5.17 2.38
C SER A 167 -12.21 5.99 3.40
N ALA A 168 -11.72 6.05 4.64
CA ALA A 168 -12.38 6.82 5.72
C ALA A 168 -12.36 8.33 5.44
N LEU A 169 -11.27 8.87 4.88
CA LEU A 169 -11.17 10.29 4.52
C LEU A 169 -12.18 10.69 3.45
N TRP A 170 -12.57 9.79 2.54
CA TRP A 170 -13.67 10.00 1.61
C TRP A 170 -15.06 9.86 2.25
N GLY A 171 -15.13 9.59 3.55
CA GLY A 171 -16.38 9.37 4.28
C GLY A 171 -17.00 7.99 4.02
N TYR A 172 -16.22 7.03 3.52
CA TYR A 172 -16.68 5.68 3.24
C TYR A 172 -16.15 4.70 4.29
N ASP A 173 -17.06 3.89 4.88
CA ASP A 173 -16.67 2.91 5.88
C ASP A 173 -15.67 1.90 5.30
N PRO A 174 -14.44 1.81 5.86
CA PRO A 174 -13.44 0.87 5.36
C PRO A 174 -13.89 -0.60 5.39
N ALA A 175 -14.69 -1.01 6.37
CA ALA A 175 -15.22 -2.37 6.45
C ALA A 175 -16.20 -2.65 5.30
N GLU A 176 -17.05 -1.69 4.95
CA GLU A 176 -17.94 -1.80 3.78
C GLU A 176 -17.14 -1.80 2.47
N SER A 177 -16.08 -1.00 2.37
CA SER A 177 -15.18 -1.00 1.21
C SER A 177 -14.56 -2.38 1.00
N ILE A 178 -14.08 -3.01 2.07
CA ILE A 178 -13.50 -4.36 2.06
C ILE A 178 -14.53 -5.39 1.58
N ARG A 179 -15.76 -5.37 2.12
CA ARG A 179 -16.82 -6.29 1.69
C ARG A 179 -17.18 -6.09 0.21
N ARG A 180 -17.30 -4.83 -0.22
CA ARG A 180 -17.69 -4.47 -1.59
C ARG A 180 -16.69 -4.97 -2.63
N TYR A 181 -15.39 -4.84 -2.35
CA TYR A 181 -14.34 -5.15 -3.32
C TYR A 181 -13.56 -6.43 -3.00
N LYS A 182 -14.10 -7.32 -2.15
CA LYS A 182 -13.42 -8.53 -1.67
C LYS A 182 -12.82 -9.41 -2.76
N ASP A 183 -13.47 -9.49 -3.93
CA ASP A 183 -13.03 -10.35 -5.05
C ASP A 183 -11.84 -9.75 -5.83
N GLN A 184 -11.58 -8.45 -5.64
CA GLN A 184 -10.46 -7.73 -6.27
C GLN A 184 -9.37 -7.37 -5.25
N LEU A 185 -9.65 -7.51 -3.96
CA LEU A 185 -8.78 -7.11 -2.86
C LEU A 185 -7.66 -8.14 -2.66
N ILE A 186 -6.40 -7.70 -2.85
CA ILE A 186 -5.23 -8.54 -2.61
C ILE A 186 -4.27 -7.99 -1.56
N TYR A 187 -4.46 -6.74 -1.13
CA TYR A 187 -3.61 -6.09 -0.16
C TYR A 187 -4.39 -5.09 0.67
N VAL A 188 -4.05 -4.97 1.96
CA VAL A 188 -4.68 -4.00 2.86
C VAL A 188 -3.61 -3.19 3.57
N HIS A 189 -3.72 -1.87 3.52
CA HIS A 189 -2.96 -0.95 4.36
C HIS A 189 -3.76 -0.55 5.59
N LEU A 190 -3.18 -0.73 6.75
CA LEU A 190 -3.65 -0.15 8.00
C LEU A 190 -2.85 1.13 8.24
N GLN A 191 -3.45 2.27 7.97
CA GLN A 191 -2.93 3.58 8.31
C GLN A 191 -3.95 4.30 9.17
N ASP A 192 -3.49 5.09 10.13
CA ASP A 192 -4.37 5.79 11.08
C ASP A 192 -4.10 7.29 11.07
N TYR A 193 -5.10 8.07 11.45
CA TYR A 193 -5.00 9.52 11.51
C TYR A 193 -5.85 10.14 12.62
N GLU A 194 -5.53 11.37 12.96
CA GLU A 194 -6.29 12.23 13.84
C GLU A 194 -6.34 13.67 13.32
N ASN A 195 -7.15 14.52 13.96
CA ASN A 195 -7.22 15.95 13.68
C ASN A 195 -7.51 16.28 12.21
N PHE A 196 -8.40 15.49 11.58
CA PHE A 196 -8.82 15.76 10.21
C PHE A 196 -9.57 17.11 10.14
N SER A 197 -9.15 17.95 9.20
CA SER A 197 -9.83 19.20 8.88
C SER A 197 -9.70 19.53 7.41
N GLY A 198 -10.71 20.17 6.84
CA GLY A 198 -10.77 20.51 5.42
C GLY A 198 -11.69 19.55 4.66
N ASP A 199 -11.50 19.51 3.36
CA ASP A 199 -12.27 18.71 2.43
C ASP A 199 -11.34 17.73 1.70
N ALA A 200 -11.63 16.46 1.78
CA ALA A 200 -10.81 15.41 1.14
C ALA A 200 -10.66 15.61 -0.37
N ASP A 201 -11.64 16.23 -1.01
CA ASP A 201 -11.66 16.47 -2.47
C ASP A 201 -10.80 17.64 -2.91
N SER A 202 -10.44 18.54 -2.01
CA SER A 202 -9.74 19.79 -2.37
C SER A 202 -8.42 19.98 -1.63
N SER A 203 -8.48 20.11 -0.34
CA SER A 203 -7.31 20.21 0.55
C SER A 203 -7.72 19.83 1.96
N TYR A 204 -6.99 18.93 2.54
CA TYR A 204 -7.19 18.55 3.94
C TYR A 204 -5.88 18.60 4.72
N GLN A 205 -6.02 18.75 6.02
CA GLN A 205 -4.93 18.55 6.97
C GLN A 205 -5.28 17.37 7.87
N VAL A 206 -4.30 16.56 8.12
CA VAL A 206 -4.43 15.36 8.94
C VAL A 206 -3.08 15.05 9.59
N ASN A 207 -3.12 14.60 10.83
CA ASN A 207 -1.94 14.06 11.50
C ASN A 207 -1.96 12.54 11.32
N TRP A 208 -1.00 12.02 10.57
CA TRP A 208 -0.80 10.58 10.45
C TRP A 208 -0.19 10.04 11.73
N VAL A 209 -0.86 9.09 12.35
CA VAL A 209 -0.47 8.51 13.64
C VAL A 209 -0.22 7.01 13.52
N ASP A 210 0.34 6.39 14.56
CA ASP A 210 0.49 4.95 14.60
C ASP A 210 -0.85 4.24 14.68
N VAL A 211 -0.95 3.06 14.07
CA VAL A 211 -2.19 2.27 14.01
C VAL A 211 -2.78 2.05 15.40
N GLY A 212 -4.05 2.42 15.55
CA GLY A 212 -4.80 2.31 16.80
C GLY A 212 -4.57 3.45 17.79
N THR A 213 -3.81 4.48 17.44
CA THR A 213 -3.64 5.66 18.31
C THR A 213 -4.54 6.82 17.93
N GLY A 214 -5.10 6.84 16.74
CA GLY A 214 -6.16 7.75 16.31
C GLY A 214 -7.55 7.30 16.78
N THR A 215 -8.55 8.10 16.44
CA THR A 215 -9.95 7.84 16.85
C THR A 215 -10.91 7.72 15.67
N ALA A 216 -10.40 7.86 14.45
CA ALA A 216 -11.23 7.93 13.25
C ALA A 216 -11.55 6.56 12.63
N ILE A 217 -10.76 5.53 12.92
CA ILE A 217 -10.84 4.22 12.26
C ILE A 217 -11.15 3.12 13.27
N ASP A 218 -12.18 2.32 13.00
CA ASP A 218 -12.54 1.13 13.79
C ASP A 218 -11.73 -0.09 13.29
N PHE A 219 -10.46 -0.19 13.69
CA PHE A 219 -9.60 -1.33 13.33
C PHE A 219 -10.17 -2.68 13.78
N PRO A 220 -10.76 -2.82 14.98
CA PRO A 220 -11.45 -4.05 15.38
C PRO A 220 -12.53 -4.49 14.36
N ALA A 221 -13.33 -3.56 13.83
CA ALA A 221 -14.34 -3.89 12.81
C ALA A 221 -13.69 -4.30 11.49
N ILE A 222 -12.62 -3.62 11.07
CA ILE A 222 -11.85 -3.94 9.85
C ILE A 222 -11.29 -5.36 9.95
N MET A 223 -10.59 -5.67 11.04
CA MET A 223 -9.95 -6.97 11.22
C MET A 223 -10.98 -8.12 11.24
N ARG A 224 -12.11 -7.93 11.95
CA ARG A 224 -13.22 -8.91 11.91
C ARG A 224 -13.80 -9.08 10.51
N THR A 225 -13.93 -7.99 9.75
CA THR A 225 -14.43 -8.05 8.36
C THR A 225 -13.50 -8.87 7.45
N LEU A 226 -12.19 -8.70 7.61
CA LEU A 226 -11.21 -9.51 6.86
C LEU A 226 -11.35 -11.00 7.18
N GLU A 227 -11.58 -11.37 8.44
CA GLU A 227 -11.86 -12.75 8.83
C GLU A 227 -13.20 -13.26 8.24
N GLU A 228 -14.27 -12.46 8.32
CA GLU A 228 -15.60 -12.79 7.80
C GLU A 228 -15.60 -13.08 6.30
N ILE A 229 -14.82 -12.34 5.51
CA ILE A 229 -14.70 -12.57 4.07
C ILE A 229 -13.69 -13.68 3.70
N GLY A 230 -13.01 -14.27 4.69
CA GLY A 230 -11.98 -15.29 4.47
C GLY A 230 -10.71 -14.76 3.82
N TYR A 231 -10.35 -13.49 4.10
CA TYR A 231 -9.13 -12.89 3.56
C TYR A 231 -7.88 -13.63 4.09
N ASP A 232 -6.99 -14.04 3.18
CA ASP A 232 -5.84 -14.89 3.48
C ASP A 232 -4.49 -14.32 3.01
N ARG A 233 -4.49 -13.03 2.59
CA ARG A 233 -3.30 -12.36 2.06
C ARG A 233 -2.64 -11.45 3.09
N TRP A 234 -2.13 -10.30 2.70
CA TRP A 234 -1.34 -9.41 3.53
C TRP A 234 -2.14 -8.20 4.06
N VAL A 235 -1.97 -7.96 5.33
CA VAL A 235 -2.45 -6.77 6.04
C VAL A 235 -1.22 -6.03 6.58
N THR A 236 -0.92 -4.86 6.03
CA THR A 236 0.34 -4.16 6.29
C THR A 236 0.10 -2.86 7.05
N ALA A 237 0.78 -2.70 8.17
CA ALA A 237 0.77 -1.44 8.90
C ALA A 237 1.64 -0.39 8.16
N CYS A 238 1.04 0.77 7.89
CA CYS A 238 1.71 1.93 7.34
C CYS A 238 1.91 2.96 8.46
N PRO A 239 3.15 3.19 8.93
CA PRO A 239 3.40 3.99 10.12
C PRO A 239 3.09 5.47 9.92
N GLY A 240 2.60 6.11 10.95
CA GLY A 240 2.39 7.55 11.00
C GLY A 240 3.67 8.38 11.11
N THR A 241 3.49 9.68 11.35
CA THR A 241 4.57 10.66 11.58
C THR A 241 4.44 11.26 12.98
N VAL A 242 4.47 10.43 14.01
CA VAL A 242 4.39 10.90 15.39
C VAL A 242 5.71 11.59 15.78
N GLU A 243 5.63 12.83 16.25
CA GLU A 243 6.78 13.53 16.76
C GLU A 243 7.42 12.79 17.95
N ASN A 244 8.75 12.83 18.03
CA ASN A 244 9.56 12.23 19.11
C ASN A 244 9.47 10.70 19.22
N ARG A 245 9.05 10.01 18.15
CA ARG A 245 9.08 8.55 18.10
C ARG A 245 9.99 8.10 16.95
N SER A 246 10.97 7.26 17.24
CA SER A 246 11.85 6.67 16.23
C SER A 246 11.10 5.66 15.35
N ASP A 247 11.67 5.33 14.19
CA ASP A 247 11.10 4.31 13.30
C ASP A 247 11.07 2.93 13.99
N ASP A 248 12.10 2.63 14.83
CA ASP A 248 12.15 1.40 15.63
C ASP A 248 11.01 1.33 16.65
N GLU A 249 10.73 2.42 17.36
CA GLU A 249 9.62 2.48 18.31
C GLU A 249 8.27 2.31 17.60
N ARG A 250 8.09 2.92 16.43
CA ARG A 250 6.84 2.82 15.66
C ARG A 250 6.53 1.38 15.27
N MET A 251 7.51 0.62 14.78
CA MET A 251 7.25 -0.77 14.40
C MET A 251 6.78 -1.61 15.58
N HIS A 252 7.28 -1.34 16.78
CA HIS A 252 6.85 -2.04 18.00
C HIS A 252 5.46 -1.59 18.46
N VAL A 253 5.17 -0.28 18.45
CA VAL A 253 3.85 0.26 18.84
C VAL A 253 2.75 -0.28 17.93
N ASN A 254 2.94 -0.19 16.60
CA ASN A 254 1.96 -0.72 15.65
C ASN A 254 1.75 -2.24 15.82
N ARG A 255 2.83 -3.00 16.06
CA ARG A 255 2.73 -4.45 16.27
C ARG A 255 2.05 -4.80 17.58
N GLN A 256 2.33 -4.03 18.65
CA GLN A 256 1.72 -4.24 19.95
C GLN A 256 0.21 -4.06 19.89
N TYR A 257 -0.28 -3.01 19.22
CA TYR A 257 -1.70 -2.79 19.03
C TYR A 257 -2.39 -3.98 18.34
N LEU A 258 -1.81 -4.52 17.28
CA LEU A 258 -2.39 -5.69 16.60
C LEU A 258 -2.41 -6.93 17.50
N ARG A 259 -1.40 -7.13 18.36
CA ARG A 259 -1.41 -8.19 19.38
C ARG A 259 -2.53 -8.02 20.40
N GLU A 260 -2.82 -6.79 20.83
CA GLU A 260 -3.92 -6.49 21.74
C GLU A 260 -5.29 -6.79 21.12
N LEU A 261 -5.39 -6.69 19.80
CA LEU A 261 -6.57 -7.14 19.05
C LEU A 261 -6.63 -8.67 18.85
N GLY A 262 -5.58 -9.41 19.20
CA GLY A 262 -5.50 -10.87 19.05
C GLY A 262 -4.79 -11.36 17.79
N TYR A 263 -4.05 -10.49 17.09
CA TYR A 263 -3.35 -10.79 15.83
C TYR A 263 -1.84 -10.83 15.94
#